data_75e40a4a20ad5351cda6ceb0ca38cafa
#
_entry.id   75e40a4a20ad5351cda6ceb0ca38cafa
#
_cell.length_a   1.000
_cell.length_b   1.000
_cell.length_c   1.000
_cell.angle_alpha   90.00
_cell.angle_beta   90.00
_cell.angle_gamma   90.00
#
_symmetry.space_group_name_H-M   'P 1'
#
loop_
_entity.id
_entity.type
_entity.pdbx_description
1 polymer ?
#
loop_
_entity_poly.entity_id
_entity_poly.type
_entity_poly.pdbx_seq_one_letter_code
_entity_poly.pdbx_strand_id
1 'polypeptide(L)'
;MSTYKIAVVVGSLRKDSFNRKLANAIVKLAPPEFSFKQVQIGDLPLYNQDDDDNQAESVKRLKNEIKGSDGLLFVTPEYNRSIPGVLKNAIDHASRPYGQNAWARKPAGVIGASIGVIGTAIAQQHLRNVLACLDVPTLGQPEAFIYVKDGLF
;
A
#
# COMPACT_ATOMS: atom_id res chain seq x y z
N MET A 1 -14.57 -22.79 -2.84
CA MET A 1 -14.85 -21.40 -2.39
C MET A 1 -13.98 -20.47 -3.20
N SER A 2 -14.51 -19.37 -3.70
CA SER A 2 -13.70 -18.35 -4.41
C SER A 2 -12.78 -17.67 -3.41
N THR A 3 -11.48 -17.59 -3.72
CA THR A 3 -10.47 -16.96 -2.87
C THR A 3 -10.22 -15.55 -3.38
N TYR A 4 -10.39 -14.54 -2.53
CA TYR A 4 -10.07 -13.15 -2.85
C TYR A 4 -8.55 -12.91 -2.73
N LYS A 5 -7.95 -12.36 -3.77
CA LYS A 5 -6.51 -12.04 -3.82
C LYS A 5 -6.27 -10.60 -3.40
N ILE A 6 -5.53 -10.40 -2.33
CA ILE A 6 -5.23 -9.06 -1.80
C ILE A 6 -3.76 -8.73 -2.04
N ALA A 7 -3.48 -7.65 -2.75
CA ALA A 7 -2.15 -7.09 -2.85
C ALA A 7 -1.86 -6.25 -1.61
N VAL A 8 -0.80 -6.60 -0.87
CA VAL A 8 -0.37 -5.90 0.34
C VAL A 8 0.78 -4.97 -0.01
N VAL A 9 0.57 -3.67 0.17
CA VAL A 9 1.55 -2.63 -0.12
C VAL A 9 2.07 -2.05 1.19
N VAL A 10 3.29 -2.44 1.58
CA VAL A 10 3.93 -1.94 2.80
C VAL A 10 4.82 -0.75 2.46
N GLY A 11 4.49 0.44 2.99
CA GLY A 11 5.19 1.70 2.72
C GLY A 11 6.55 1.84 3.42
N SER A 12 7.24 0.74 3.74
CA SER A 12 8.51 0.78 4.48
C SER A 12 9.50 -0.25 3.92
N LEU A 13 10.71 0.20 3.64
CA LEU A 13 11.84 -0.66 3.23
C LEU A 13 12.70 -1.12 4.42
N ARG A 14 12.44 -0.62 5.62
CA ARG A 14 13.21 -0.95 6.81
C ARG A 14 13.15 -2.45 7.10
N LYS A 15 14.29 -3.09 7.42
CA LYS A 15 14.39 -4.53 7.72
C LYS A 15 13.44 -4.94 8.85
N ASP A 16 13.44 -4.19 9.96
CA ASP A 16 12.60 -4.44 11.13
C ASP A 16 11.38 -3.49 11.18
N SER A 17 10.69 -3.37 10.05
CA SER A 17 9.55 -2.47 9.91
C SER A 17 8.37 -2.91 10.76
N PHE A 18 7.87 -2.04 11.64
CA PHE A 18 6.61 -2.24 12.39
C PHE A 18 5.43 -2.44 11.45
N ASN A 19 5.42 -1.74 10.32
CA ASN A 19 4.34 -1.87 9.33
C ASN A 19 4.37 -3.21 8.59
N ARG A 20 5.56 -3.80 8.40
CA ARG A 20 5.65 -5.19 7.89
C ARG A 20 5.15 -6.19 8.92
N LYS A 21 5.49 -6.01 10.20
CA LYS A 21 4.98 -6.85 11.29
C LYS A 21 3.46 -6.72 11.42
N LEU A 22 2.91 -5.51 11.31
CA LEU A 22 1.47 -5.26 11.28
C LEU A 22 0.79 -5.95 10.10
N ALA A 23 1.33 -5.82 8.89
CA ALA A 23 0.82 -6.50 7.70
C ALA A 23 0.79 -8.03 7.91
N ASN A 24 1.86 -8.61 8.44
CA ASN A 24 1.93 -10.05 8.73
C ASN A 24 0.91 -10.48 9.80
N ALA A 25 0.66 -9.66 10.81
CA ALA A 25 -0.35 -9.93 11.83
C ALA A 25 -1.76 -9.94 11.23
N ILE A 26 -2.10 -8.97 10.38
CA ILE A 26 -3.38 -8.91 9.68
C ILE A 26 -3.58 -10.16 8.81
N VAL A 27 -2.56 -10.56 8.05
CA VAL A 27 -2.62 -11.76 7.20
C VAL A 27 -2.91 -13.02 8.03
N LYS A 28 -2.33 -13.14 9.23
CA LYS A 28 -2.58 -14.28 10.14
C LYS A 28 -4.00 -14.31 10.72
N LEU A 29 -4.60 -13.14 10.89
CA LEU A 29 -5.94 -13.00 11.48
C LEU A 29 -7.06 -13.02 10.43
N ALA A 30 -6.72 -12.97 9.16
CA ALA A 30 -7.68 -12.90 8.08
C ALA A 30 -8.46 -14.20 7.91
N PRO A 31 -9.73 -14.11 7.49
CA PRO A 31 -10.53 -15.28 7.13
C PRO A 31 -9.92 -16.09 5.98
N PRO A 32 -10.18 -17.42 5.91
CA PRO A 32 -9.51 -18.33 4.97
C PRO A 32 -9.85 -18.08 3.50
N GLU A 33 -10.90 -17.33 3.19
CA GLU A 33 -11.27 -16.93 1.83
C GLU A 33 -10.38 -15.83 1.24
N PHE A 34 -9.46 -15.23 2.03
CA PHE A 34 -8.50 -14.24 1.55
C PHE A 34 -7.12 -14.85 1.37
N SER A 35 -6.50 -14.58 0.23
CA SER A 35 -5.08 -14.83 0.00
C SER A 35 -4.33 -13.50 -0.16
N PHE A 36 -3.16 -13.39 0.43
CA PHE A 36 -2.39 -12.15 0.47
C PHE A 36 -1.05 -12.30 -0.23
N LYS A 37 -0.71 -11.32 -1.04
CA LYS A 37 0.62 -11.20 -1.64
C LYS A 37 1.20 -9.83 -1.32
N GLN A 38 2.30 -9.79 -0.57
CA GLN A 38 3.05 -8.55 -0.39
C GLN A 38 3.77 -8.22 -1.70
N VAL A 39 3.50 -7.04 -2.25
CA VAL A 39 4.14 -6.56 -3.47
C VAL A 39 5.43 -5.82 -3.13
N GLN A 40 6.47 -6.03 -3.93
CA GLN A 40 7.74 -5.35 -3.75
C GLN A 40 7.71 -3.96 -4.39
N ILE A 41 8.12 -2.94 -3.63
CA ILE A 41 8.15 -1.55 -4.12
C ILE A 41 9.51 -0.87 -3.98
N GLY A 42 10.49 -1.54 -3.38
CA GLY A 42 11.82 -0.98 -3.08
C GLY A 42 12.82 -1.02 -4.23
N ASP A 43 12.50 -1.70 -5.31
CA ASP A 43 13.34 -1.88 -6.50
C ASP A 43 12.86 -1.05 -7.71
N LEU A 44 11.88 -0.17 -7.49
CA LEU A 44 11.39 0.71 -8.52
C LEU A 44 12.34 1.91 -8.69
N PRO A 45 12.66 2.32 -9.93
CA PRO A 45 13.35 3.59 -10.15
C PRO A 45 12.48 4.75 -9.64
N LEU A 46 13.05 5.94 -9.50
CA LEU A 46 12.22 7.13 -9.28
C LEU A 46 11.36 7.37 -10.52
N TYR A 47 10.07 7.68 -10.28
CA TYR A 47 9.15 7.92 -11.37
C TYR A 47 9.60 9.13 -12.20
N ASN A 48 9.65 8.92 -13.50
CA ASN A 48 9.84 9.96 -14.50
C ASN A 48 8.87 9.71 -15.66
N GLN A 49 8.10 10.72 -16.02
CA GLN A 49 7.10 10.60 -17.09
C GLN A 49 7.72 10.27 -18.46
N ASP A 50 8.97 10.65 -18.70
CA ASP A 50 9.68 10.34 -19.95
C ASP A 50 9.85 8.83 -20.18
N ASP A 51 9.74 8.03 -19.10
CA ASP A 51 9.87 6.57 -19.15
C ASP A 51 8.51 5.84 -19.32
N ASP A 52 7.40 6.56 -19.44
CA ASP A 52 6.06 5.96 -19.50
C ASP A 52 5.88 4.97 -20.64
N ASP A 53 6.48 5.26 -21.82
CA ASP A 53 6.43 4.37 -22.99
C ASP A 53 7.41 3.19 -22.90
N ASN A 54 8.38 3.24 -21.99
CA ASN A 54 9.41 2.21 -21.80
C ASN A 54 9.64 1.89 -20.32
N GLN A 55 8.59 1.53 -19.61
CA GLN A 55 8.63 1.25 -18.18
C GLN A 55 9.59 0.09 -17.83
N ALA A 56 10.34 0.26 -16.75
CA ALA A 56 11.22 -0.78 -16.20
C ALA A 56 10.45 -2.08 -15.87
N GLU A 57 11.12 -3.22 -15.92
CA GLU A 57 10.51 -4.53 -15.64
C GLU A 57 9.94 -4.62 -14.21
N SER A 58 10.56 -3.96 -13.23
CA SER A 58 10.04 -3.87 -11.86
C SER A 58 8.69 -3.13 -11.80
N VAL A 59 8.49 -2.12 -12.65
CA VAL A 59 7.22 -1.39 -12.77
C VAL A 59 6.16 -2.25 -13.43
N LYS A 60 6.49 -2.92 -14.53
CA LYS A 60 5.57 -3.86 -15.21
C LYS A 60 5.12 -4.99 -14.28
N ARG A 61 6.07 -5.54 -13.51
CA ARG A 61 5.77 -6.53 -12.47
C ARG A 61 4.79 -5.99 -11.44
N LEU A 62 5.07 -4.81 -10.86
CA LEU A 62 4.18 -4.16 -9.88
C LEU A 62 2.76 -3.99 -10.43
N LYS A 63 2.63 -3.45 -11.64
CA LYS A 63 1.32 -3.26 -12.30
C LYS A 63 0.59 -4.57 -12.51
N ASN A 64 1.28 -5.63 -12.93
CA ASN A 64 0.69 -6.95 -13.13
C ASN A 64 0.21 -7.57 -11.82
N GLU A 65 0.98 -7.45 -10.74
CA GLU A 65 0.61 -7.94 -9.41
C GLU A 65 -0.64 -7.22 -8.89
N ILE A 66 -0.73 -5.91 -9.07
CA ILE A 66 -1.90 -5.12 -8.69
C ILE A 66 -3.10 -5.48 -9.57
N LYS A 67 -2.96 -5.53 -10.88
CA LYS A 67 -4.04 -5.91 -11.79
C LYS A 67 -4.60 -7.30 -11.48
N GLY A 68 -3.75 -8.24 -11.10
CA GLY A 68 -4.11 -9.61 -10.73
C GLY A 68 -4.74 -9.77 -9.34
N SER A 69 -4.88 -8.70 -8.56
CA SER A 69 -5.53 -8.72 -7.24
C SER A 69 -6.99 -8.27 -7.31
N ASP A 70 -7.80 -8.72 -6.35
CA ASP A 70 -9.20 -8.33 -6.19
C ASP A 70 -9.36 -7.12 -5.27
N GLY A 71 -8.39 -6.88 -4.39
CA GLY A 71 -8.36 -5.77 -3.45
C GLY A 71 -6.95 -5.41 -2.99
N LEU A 72 -6.86 -4.33 -2.23
CA LEU A 72 -5.59 -3.73 -1.80
C LEU A 72 -5.57 -3.55 -0.28
N LEU A 73 -4.42 -3.78 0.33
CA LEU A 73 -4.15 -3.43 1.72
C LEU A 73 -2.90 -2.56 1.77
N PHE A 74 -3.07 -1.29 2.08
CA PHE A 74 -1.96 -0.37 2.31
C PHE A 74 -1.61 -0.33 3.79
N VAL A 75 -0.34 -0.59 4.10
CA VAL A 75 0.20 -0.55 5.47
C VAL A 75 1.37 0.44 5.49
N THR A 76 1.13 1.64 6.04
CA THR A 76 2.06 2.75 5.89
C THR A 76 2.58 3.31 7.21
N PRO A 77 3.90 3.55 7.37
CA PRO A 77 4.39 4.46 8.38
C PRO A 77 4.04 5.92 8.02
N GLU A 78 4.29 6.83 8.94
CA GLU A 78 4.19 8.27 8.72
C GLU A 78 5.59 8.88 8.72
N TYR A 79 5.98 9.50 7.61
CA TYR A 79 7.23 10.24 7.46
C TYR A 79 6.93 11.72 7.26
N ASN A 80 7.37 12.54 8.22
CA ASN A 80 7.18 14.00 8.13
C ASN A 80 5.72 14.41 7.87
N ARG A 81 4.78 13.80 8.59
CA ARG A 81 3.34 14.07 8.46
C ARG A 81 2.72 13.64 7.11
N SER A 82 3.35 12.74 6.38
CA SER A 82 2.85 12.24 5.10
C SER A 82 3.22 10.77 4.88
N ILE A 83 2.89 10.26 3.70
CA ILE A 83 3.30 8.91 3.27
C ILE A 83 4.78 8.90 2.90
N PRO A 84 5.47 7.74 3.05
CA PRO A 84 6.85 7.60 2.61
C PRO A 84 7.02 7.80 1.10
N GLY A 85 8.15 8.37 0.71
CA GLY A 85 8.48 8.59 -0.71
C GLY A 85 8.42 7.31 -1.55
N VAL A 86 8.89 6.18 -0.99
CA VAL A 86 8.84 4.87 -1.68
C VAL A 86 7.41 4.42 -1.98
N LEU A 87 6.46 4.69 -1.09
CA LEU A 87 5.05 4.37 -1.30
C LEU A 87 4.45 5.27 -2.38
N LYS A 88 4.71 6.58 -2.29
CA LYS A 88 4.23 7.54 -3.30
C LYS A 88 4.79 7.20 -4.68
N ASN A 89 6.07 6.85 -4.76
CA ASN A 89 6.73 6.43 -6.01
C ASN A 89 6.04 5.21 -6.64
N ALA A 90 5.74 4.19 -5.84
CA ALA A 90 5.03 3.00 -6.31
C ALA A 90 3.62 3.33 -6.82
N ILE A 91 2.91 4.23 -6.12
CA ILE A 91 1.58 4.67 -6.52
C ILE A 91 1.64 5.43 -7.85
N ASP A 92 2.60 6.32 -8.01
CA ASP A 92 2.77 7.10 -9.24
C ASP A 92 3.09 6.18 -10.43
N HIS A 93 4.03 5.26 -10.29
CA HIS A 93 4.36 4.30 -11.34
C HIS A 93 3.17 3.46 -11.81
N ALA A 94 2.42 2.87 -10.88
CA ALA A 94 1.34 1.97 -11.24
C ALA A 94 0.07 2.69 -11.70
N SER A 95 -0.01 4.01 -11.54
CA SER A 95 -1.07 4.85 -12.10
C SER A 95 -0.81 5.28 -13.55
N ARG A 96 0.38 5.03 -14.08
CA ARG A 96 0.86 5.52 -15.38
C ARG A 96 1.16 4.38 -16.37
N PRO A 97 1.22 4.66 -17.71
CA PRO A 97 0.83 5.91 -18.39
C PRO A 97 -0.64 6.29 -18.17
N TYR A 98 -0.98 7.54 -18.55
CA TYR A 98 -2.37 8.00 -18.43
C TYR A 98 -3.36 7.04 -19.12
N GLY A 99 -4.48 6.74 -18.48
CA GLY A 99 -5.45 5.75 -18.98
C GLY A 99 -5.11 4.29 -18.63
N GLN A 100 -3.95 4.00 -18.04
CA GLN A 100 -3.52 2.65 -17.67
C GLN A 100 -3.33 2.46 -16.14
N ASN A 101 -4.14 3.14 -15.35
CA ASN A 101 -4.10 3.07 -13.90
C ASN A 101 -4.44 1.66 -13.40
N ALA A 102 -3.44 0.98 -12.82
CA ALA A 102 -3.62 -0.37 -12.28
C ALA A 102 -4.39 -0.41 -10.95
N TRP A 103 -4.45 0.71 -10.22
CA TRP A 103 -5.12 0.83 -8.93
C TRP A 103 -6.64 0.98 -9.05
N ALA A 104 -7.14 1.57 -10.14
CA ALA A 104 -8.52 2.00 -10.27
C ALA A 104 -9.53 0.90 -9.95
N ARG A 105 -10.59 1.28 -9.23
CA ARG A 105 -11.76 0.45 -8.88
C ARG A 105 -11.49 -0.76 -8.00
N LYS A 106 -10.27 -0.87 -7.42
CA LYS A 106 -9.96 -1.94 -6.47
C LYS A 106 -10.29 -1.48 -5.06
N PRO A 107 -11.15 -2.18 -4.31
CA PRO A 107 -11.41 -1.84 -2.91
C PRO A 107 -10.12 -1.90 -2.11
N ALA A 108 -9.93 -0.94 -1.22
CA ALA A 108 -8.69 -0.81 -0.45
C ALA A 108 -8.96 -0.58 1.04
N GLY A 109 -8.16 -1.26 1.88
CA GLY A 109 -7.99 -0.93 3.28
C GLY A 109 -6.70 -0.13 3.49
N VAL A 110 -6.72 0.82 4.44
CA VAL A 110 -5.57 1.64 4.82
C VAL A 110 -5.38 1.54 6.32
N ILE A 111 -4.17 1.16 6.75
CA ILE A 111 -3.78 1.06 8.16
C ILE A 111 -2.31 1.42 8.30
N GLY A 112 -1.86 1.71 9.52
CA GLY A 112 -0.45 1.93 9.77
C GLY A 112 -0.09 1.97 11.23
N ALA A 113 1.19 1.78 11.51
CA ALA A 113 1.76 1.78 12.85
C ALA A 113 2.96 2.73 12.95
N SER A 114 3.04 3.43 14.07
CA SER A 114 4.12 4.37 14.41
C SER A 114 4.44 4.33 15.90
N ILE A 115 5.68 4.67 16.25
CA ILE A 115 6.08 4.93 17.65
C ILE A 115 5.56 6.26 18.18
N GLY A 116 4.99 7.10 17.32
CA GLY A 116 4.29 8.32 17.72
C GLY A 116 2.85 8.02 18.12
N VAL A 117 2.35 8.72 19.15
CA VAL A 117 1.01 8.49 19.73
C VAL A 117 -0.16 8.68 18.77
N ILE A 118 0.02 9.47 17.72
CA ILE A 118 -1.00 9.66 16.67
C ILE A 118 -1.11 8.44 15.72
N GLY A 119 -0.27 7.43 15.90
CA GLY A 119 -0.16 6.34 14.94
C GLY A 119 0.34 6.85 13.59
N THR A 120 -0.42 6.64 12.55
CA THR A 120 -0.12 7.18 11.20
C THR A 120 -1.33 7.94 10.64
N ALA A 121 -2.07 8.62 11.50
CA ALA A 121 -3.36 9.23 11.14
C ALA A 121 -3.23 10.22 9.98
N ILE A 122 -2.22 11.07 10.00
CA ILE A 122 -2.04 12.10 8.96
C ILE A 122 -1.60 11.47 7.64
N ALA A 123 -0.65 10.53 7.69
CA ALA A 123 -0.25 9.78 6.49
C ALA A 123 -1.42 9.00 5.87
N GLN A 124 -2.28 8.39 6.69
CA GLN A 124 -3.46 7.68 6.21
C GLN A 124 -4.45 8.64 5.52
N GLN A 125 -4.67 9.85 6.04
CA GLN A 125 -5.53 10.84 5.39
C GLN A 125 -4.93 11.32 4.06
N HIS A 126 -3.63 11.60 4.01
CA HIS A 126 -2.95 11.92 2.75
C HIS A 126 -3.06 10.78 1.74
N LEU A 127 -2.89 9.53 2.18
CA LEU A 127 -3.04 8.37 1.30
C LEU A 127 -4.46 8.24 0.76
N ARG A 128 -5.49 8.41 1.60
CA ARG A 128 -6.89 8.37 1.17
C ARG A 128 -7.19 9.43 0.11
N ASN A 129 -6.64 10.63 0.25
CA ASN A 129 -6.76 11.69 -0.76
C ASN A 129 -6.11 11.29 -2.10
N VAL A 130 -4.92 10.68 -2.06
CA VAL A 130 -4.23 10.17 -3.26
C VAL A 130 -5.04 9.05 -3.92
N LEU A 131 -5.54 8.10 -3.13
CA LEU A 131 -6.31 6.96 -3.61
C LEU A 131 -7.67 7.40 -4.22
N ALA A 132 -8.31 8.42 -3.63
CA ALA A 132 -9.53 9.00 -4.19
C ALA A 132 -9.30 9.59 -5.59
N CYS A 133 -8.19 10.29 -5.80
CA CYS A 133 -7.80 10.80 -7.13
C CYS A 133 -7.60 9.67 -8.15
N LEU A 134 -7.22 8.48 -7.71
CA LEU A 134 -6.95 7.31 -8.55
C LEU A 134 -8.16 6.38 -8.73
N ASP A 135 -9.35 6.79 -8.32
CA ASP A 135 -10.59 5.98 -8.37
C ASP A 135 -10.48 4.66 -7.59
N VAL A 136 -9.85 4.72 -6.40
CA VAL A 136 -9.69 3.58 -5.48
C VAL A 136 -10.70 3.73 -4.34
N PRO A 137 -11.78 2.93 -4.29
CA PRO A 137 -12.72 2.96 -3.17
C PRO A 137 -12.06 2.46 -1.90
N THR A 138 -11.89 3.33 -0.91
CA THR A 138 -11.26 3.00 0.37
C THR A 138 -12.30 2.77 1.46
N LEU A 139 -12.04 1.77 2.32
CA LEU A 139 -12.85 1.54 3.52
C LEU A 139 -12.79 2.79 4.42
N GLY A 140 -13.92 3.43 4.64
CA GLY A 140 -14.01 4.65 5.46
C GLY A 140 -13.93 4.37 6.96
N GLN A 141 -14.57 3.28 7.41
CA GLN A 141 -14.62 2.87 8.82
C GLN A 141 -14.54 1.34 8.94
N PRO A 142 -13.91 0.80 10.01
CA PRO A 142 -13.20 1.55 11.07
C PRO A 142 -11.86 2.11 10.58
N GLU A 143 -11.46 3.27 11.12
CA GLU A 143 -10.08 3.74 11.01
C GLU A 143 -9.24 3.10 12.12
N ALA A 144 -7.98 2.78 11.81
CA ALA A 144 -7.06 2.18 12.80
C ALA A 144 -5.71 2.88 12.76
N PHE A 145 -5.37 3.53 13.86
CA PHE A 145 -4.13 4.27 14.08
C PHE A 145 -3.32 3.58 15.18
N ILE A 146 -2.31 2.80 14.80
CA ILE A 146 -1.63 1.92 15.73
C ILE A 146 -0.43 2.64 16.35
N TYR A 147 -0.51 2.88 17.66
CA TYR A 147 0.64 3.29 18.47
C TYR A 147 1.44 2.05 18.87
N VAL A 148 2.70 1.99 18.48
CA VAL A 148 3.59 0.87 18.79
C VAL A 148 4.12 1.04 20.22
N LYS A 149 3.73 0.13 21.09
CA LYS A 149 4.26 -0.02 22.45
C LYS A 149 5.16 -1.25 22.50
N ASP A 150 5.99 -1.31 23.56
CA ASP A 150 6.82 -2.48 23.84
C ASP A 150 5.93 -3.73 23.99
N GLY A 151 6.35 -4.80 23.32
CA GLY A 151 5.63 -6.08 23.34
C GLY A 151 4.41 -6.18 22.42
N LEU A 152 4.14 -5.19 21.56
CA LEU A 152 3.03 -5.26 20.60
C LEU A 152 3.32 -6.23 19.44
N PHE A 153 4.61 -6.35 19.03
CA PHE A 153 5.06 -7.20 17.92
C PHE A 153 6.25 -8.09 18.32
#